data_e9d3d7f5b7cb1273e33a3bc690daf6b6
#
_entry.id   e9d3d7f5b7cb1273e33a3bc690daf6b6
#
_cell.length_a   1.000
_cell.length_b   1.000
_cell.length_c   1.000
_cell.angle_alpha   90.00
_cell.angle_beta   90.00
_cell.angle_gamma   90.00
#
_symmetry.space_group_name_H-M   'P 1'
#
loop_
_entity.id
_entity.type
_entity.pdbx_description
1 polymer ?
#
loop_
_entity_poly.entity_id
_entity_poly.type
_entity_poly.pdbx_seq_one_letter_code
_entity_poly.pdbx_strand_id
1 'polypeptide(L)'
;MMASSGNVLIVDDDPARANALAELVSSAGFETRVVNDVNNSTYSLGSSSDLDVILCELDLKGVSWGDARRTLREMDVQVPAIMFSDVADAKRMMTALRLGASDFFLRPVEDKAALVRSIERCVRQRQLRRELLESRQRLEAANIELRGTVKMLEQDQQAGRQVQLRMLPATPLVLGDYVFSHTVIPSLYLSGDFTDYFTLGDNFVTFFMADVSGHGSSSAFATVLLKNLFARKRSDLLRRDDDAILSPVAMLGHANKELLDLGVGKFATMVIGLLDMQDNTLRYAVAGHLPQPVLVSSEGARYLRGEGSAVGIMEDALYEEHMIDLPDSFMLALFSDGILEILPPKNLIEKEKYFLDVFEQTSDSPEELVTRLGLDRVETAPDDIAALFISKRG
;
A
#
# COMPACT_ATOMS: atom_id res chain seq x y z
N MET A 1 -25.64 30.52 -20.43
CA MET A 1 -24.73 29.43 -20.88
C MET A 1 -24.26 29.84 -22.27
N MET A 2 -23.01 30.28 -22.41
CA MET A 2 -22.42 30.49 -23.74
C MET A 2 -22.33 29.13 -24.42
N ALA A 3 -23.00 28.99 -25.58
CA ALA A 3 -22.86 27.80 -26.40
C ALA A 3 -21.37 27.69 -26.79
N SER A 4 -20.73 26.55 -26.55
CA SER A 4 -19.36 26.33 -27.00
C SER A 4 -19.40 26.39 -28.53
N SER A 5 -18.71 27.34 -29.11
CA SER A 5 -18.56 27.46 -30.56
C SER A 5 -17.87 26.20 -31.07
N GLY A 6 -18.61 25.35 -31.76
CA GLY A 6 -18.04 24.16 -32.42
C GLY A 6 -17.60 24.52 -33.84
N ASN A 7 -16.55 23.86 -34.32
CA ASN A 7 -16.00 24.03 -35.66
C ASN A 7 -16.70 23.12 -36.67
N VAL A 8 -17.42 23.70 -37.60
CA VAL A 8 -18.24 23.00 -38.61
C VAL A 8 -17.62 23.14 -40.00
N LEU A 9 -17.30 21.99 -40.60
CA LEU A 9 -16.87 21.95 -42.00
C LEU A 9 -18.07 21.70 -42.90
N ILE A 10 -18.27 22.52 -43.90
CA ILE A 10 -19.30 22.39 -44.93
C ILE A 10 -18.64 21.97 -46.26
N VAL A 11 -19.05 20.84 -46.79
CA VAL A 11 -18.55 20.29 -48.06
C VAL A 11 -19.69 20.16 -49.05
N ASP A 12 -19.68 21.04 -50.06
CA ASP A 12 -20.70 21.07 -51.11
C ASP A 12 -20.07 21.64 -52.39
N ASP A 13 -20.31 20.98 -53.51
CA ASP A 13 -19.80 21.38 -54.84
C ASP A 13 -20.55 22.57 -55.48
N ASP A 14 -21.67 23.03 -54.88
CA ASP A 14 -22.40 24.24 -55.25
C ASP A 14 -22.10 25.36 -54.26
N PRO A 15 -21.35 26.40 -54.64
CA PRO A 15 -21.00 27.52 -53.77
C PRO A 15 -22.21 28.28 -53.20
N ALA A 16 -23.31 28.36 -53.92
CA ALA A 16 -24.51 29.07 -53.45
C ALA A 16 -25.19 28.30 -52.30
N ARG A 17 -25.31 26.99 -52.43
CA ARG A 17 -25.83 26.08 -51.39
C ARG A 17 -24.92 26.05 -50.15
N ALA A 18 -23.62 25.95 -50.38
CA ALA A 18 -22.62 25.94 -49.30
C ALA A 18 -22.67 27.24 -48.46
N ASN A 19 -22.70 28.39 -49.10
CA ASN A 19 -22.76 29.69 -48.43
C ASN A 19 -24.08 29.89 -47.67
N ALA A 20 -25.24 29.53 -48.27
CA ALA A 20 -26.52 29.61 -47.58
C ALA A 20 -26.56 28.74 -46.30
N LEU A 21 -25.95 27.53 -46.35
CA LEU A 21 -25.82 26.66 -45.19
C LEU A 21 -24.86 27.24 -44.17
N ALA A 22 -23.73 27.82 -44.59
CA ALA A 22 -22.77 28.46 -43.73
C ALA A 22 -23.37 29.67 -42.98
N GLU A 23 -24.16 30.51 -43.64
CA GLU A 23 -24.87 31.63 -42.99
C GLU A 23 -25.85 31.14 -41.92
N LEU A 24 -26.61 30.10 -42.22
CA LEU A 24 -27.53 29.49 -41.26
C LEU A 24 -26.80 28.94 -40.02
N VAL A 25 -25.72 28.21 -40.21
CA VAL A 25 -24.93 27.56 -39.14
C VAL A 25 -24.17 28.64 -38.33
N SER A 26 -23.57 29.63 -38.99
CA SER A 26 -22.91 30.76 -38.33
C SER A 26 -23.87 31.60 -37.50
N SER A 27 -25.10 31.80 -38.01
CA SER A 27 -26.12 32.53 -37.24
C SER A 27 -26.57 31.82 -35.97
N ALA A 28 -26.35 30.48 -35.91
CA ALA A 28 -26.58 29.66 -34.73
C ALA A 28 -25.39 29.63 -33.75
N GLY A 29 -24.29 30.34 -34.04
CA GLY A 29 -23.13 30.48 -33.14
C GLY A 29 -21.99 29.47 -33.38
N PHE A 30 -21.97 28.78 -34.51
CA PHE A 30 -20.87 27.86 -34.86
C PHE A 30 -19.87 28.58 -35.77
N GLU A 31 -18.60 28.19 -35.65
CA GLU A 31 -17.58 28.60 -36.61
C GLU A 31 -17.65 27.69 -37.85
N THR A 32 -17.75 28.31 -39.03
CA THR A 32 -17.95 27.57 -40.29
C THR A 32 -16.76 27.69 -41.22
N ARG A 33 -16.41 26.58 -41.85
CA ARG A 33 -15.43 26.53 -42.93
C ARG A 33 -16.08 25.84 -44.12
N VAL A 34 -16.00 26.47 -45.32
CA VAL A 34 -16.61 25.98 -46.53
C VAL A 34 -15.55 25.43 -47.47
N VAL A 35 -15.82 24.29 -48.09
CA VAL A 35 -15.01 23.66 -49.10
C VAL A 35 -15.89 23.22 -50.26
N ASN A 36 -15.62 23.78 -51.47
CA ASN A 36 -16.39 23.52 -52.68
C ASN A 36 -15.68 22.57 -53.65
N ASP A 37 -14.39 22.30 -53.44
CA ASP A 37 -13.65 21.34 -54.26
C ASP A 37 -13.21 20.15 -53.37
N VAL A 38 -13.79 19.00 -53.65
CA VAL A 38 -13.61 17.79 -52.86
C VAL A 38 -12.19 17.20 -53.02
N ASN A 39 -11.56 17.39 -54.18
CA ASN A 39 -10.17 16.91 -54.38
C ASN A 39 -9.16 17.74 -53.53
N ASN A 40 -9.50 19.00 -53.23
CA ASN A 40 -8.72 19.86 -52.34
C ASN A 40 -9.13 19.68 -50.87
N SER A 41 -10.30 19.08 -50.58
CA SER A 41 -10.83 18.89 -49.23
C SER A 41 -10.05 17.79 -48.46
N THR A 42 -9.55 16.75 -49.15
CA THR A 42 -8.74 15.71 -48.51
C THR A 42 -7.43 16.27 -47.92
N TYR A 43 -6.81 17.26 -48.57
CA TYR A 43 -5.66 17.97 -48.04
C TYR A 43 -6.03 18.94 -46.89
N SER A 44 -7.23 19.53 -46.95
CA SER A 44 -7.75 20.43 -45.92
C SER A 44 -8.26 19.72 -44.68
N LEU A 45 -8.60 18.43 -44.78
CA LEU A 45 -8.98 17.54 -43.69
C LEU A 45 -7.77 17.06 -42.86
N GLY A 46 -6.54 17.09 -43.41
CA GLY A 46 -5.32 16.72 -42.72
C GLY A 46 -4.93 17.62 -41.52
N SER A 47 -5.51 18.83 -41.41
CA SER A 47 -5.36 19.70 -40.21
C SER A 47 -6.58 19.63 -39.28
N SER A 48 -7.30 18.53 -39.24
CA SER A 48 -8.65 18.40 -38.71
C SER A 48 -8.74 18.07 -37.21
N SER A 49 -7.67 18.29 -36.43
CA SER A 49 -7.75 18.12 -34.97
C SER A 49 -8.88 18.95 -34.34
N ASP A 50 -9.24 20.08 -34.96
CA ASP A 50 -10.16 21.06 -34.38
C ASP A 50 -11.58 20.98 -34.94
N LEU A 51 -11.86 20.08 -35.91
CA LEU A 51 -13.19 19.92 -36.47
C LEU A 51 -14.10 19.10 -35.54
N ASP A 52 -15.32 19.59 -35.32
CA ASP A 52 -16.30 18.96 -34.45
C ASP A 52 -17.41 18.25 -35.22
N VAL A 53 -17.78 18.74 -36.41
CA VAL A 53 -18.79 18.15 -37.30
C VAL A 53 -18.55 18.46 -38.76
N ILE A 54 -18.93 17.55 -39.65
CA ILE A 54 -18.92 17.78 -41.12
C ILE A 54 -20.35 17.77 -41.61
N LEU A 55 -20.71 18.83 -42.35
CA LEU A 55 -21.96 18.91 -43.11
C LEU A 55 -21.60 18.66 -44.58
N CYS A 56 -22.11 17.58 -45.16
CA CYS A 56 -21.63 17.13 -46.47
C CYS A 56 -22.80 16.84 -47.43
N GLU A 57 -22.72 17.35 -48.66
CA GLU A 57 -23.58 16.89 -49.74
C GLU A 57 -23.32 15.41 -50.06
N LEU A 58 -24.40 14.62 -50.26
CA LEU A 58 -24.29 13.18 -50.52
C LEU A 58 -23.78 12.92 -51.94
N ASP A 59 -24.20 13.72 -52.92
CA ASP A 59 -23.92 13.58 -54.35
C ASP A 59 -22.83 14.53 -54.83
N LEU A 60 -21.64 14.45 -54.25
CA LEU A 60 -20.50 15.27 -54.66
C LEU A 60 -19.94 14.78 -56.00
N LYS A 61 -19.61 15.73 -56.92
CA LYS A 61 -19.00 15.38 -58.22
C LYS A 61 -17.55 14.95 -58.02
N GLY A 62 -17.30 13.66 -58.32
CA GLY A 62 -15.94 13.12 -58.38
C GLY A 62 -15.46 12.33 -57.15
N VAL A 63 -16.11 12.36 -55.99
CA VAL A 63 -15.73 11.58 -54.80
C VAL A 63 -16.98 11.06 -54.08
N SER A 64 -17.01 9.76 -53.82
CA SER A 64 -18.08 9.23 -52.96
C SER A 64 -17.80 9.54 -51.50
N TRP A 65 -18.88 9.79 -50.71
CA TRP A 65 -18.75 9.90 -49.24
C TRP A 65 -18.06 8.69 -48.62
N GLY A 66 -18.28 7.49 -49.17
CA GLY A 66 -17.62 6.26 -48.70
C GLY A 66 -16.10 6.31 -48.79
N ASP A 67 -15.56 6.93 -49.83
CA ASP A 67 -14.11 7.09 -50.01
C ASP A 67 -13.56 8.20 -49.11
N ALA A 68 -14.22 9.34 -49.03
CA ALA A 68 -13.84 10.43 -48.11
C ALA A 68 -13.82 9.95 -46.65
N ARG A 69 -14.82 9.17 -46.24
CA ARG A 69 -14.88 8.60 -44.91
C ARG A 69 -13.82 7.54 -44.64
N ARG A 70 -13.44 6.73 -45.64
CA ARG A 70 -12.36 5.75 -45.51
C ARG A 70 -11.05 6.49 -45.22
N THR A 71 -10.74 7.53 -45.98
CA THR A 71 -9.57 8.38 -45.75
C THR A 71 -9.58 9.00 -44.35
N LEU A 72 -10.72 9.52 -43.89
CA LEU A 72 -10.84 10.04 -42.52
C LEU A 72 -10.59 8.99 -41.42
N ARG A 73 -11.08 7.75 -41.64
CA ARG A 73 -10.81 6.65 -40.73
C ARG A 73 -9.34 6.20 -40.69
N GLU A 74 -8.72 6.16 -41.88
CA GLU A 74 -7.30 5.80 -42.00
C GLU A 74 -6.39 6.85 -41.29
N MET A 75 -6.86 8.08 -41.19
CA MET A 75 -6.20 9.17 -40.44
C MET A 75 -6.61 9.23 -38.95
N ASP A 76 -7.35 8.21 -38.44
CA ASP A 76 -7.94 8.16 -37.09
C ASP A 76 -8.86 9.33 -36.72
N VAL A 77 -9.36 10.05 -37.73
CA VAL A 77 -10.23 11.21 -37.56
C VAL A 77 -11.69 10.76 -37.59
N GLN A 78 -12.27 10.57 -36.40
CA GLN A 78 -13.69 10.20 -36.24
C GLN A 78 -14.56 11.44 -36.02
N VAL A 79 -14.69 12.31 -37.03
CA VAL A 79 -15.59 13.46 -36.99
C VAL A 79 -17.00 13.00 -37.40
N PRO A 80 -18.04 13.33 -36.60
CA PRO A 80 -19.42 13.04 -36.99
C PRO A 80 -19.81 13.81 -38.25
N ALA A 81 -20.59 13.20 -39.12
CA ALA A 81 -21.04 13.84 -40.36
C ALA A 81 -22.56 13.84 -40.47
N ILE A 82 -23.11 14.98 -40.92
CA ILE A 82 -24.51 15.16 -41.29
C ILE A 82 -24.57 15.30 -42.79
N MET A 83 -25.41 14.46 -43.42
CA MET A 83 -25.51 14.40 -44.89
C MET A 83 -26.71 15.21 -45.40
N PHE A 84 -26.55 15.81 -46.56
CA PHE A 84 -27.59 16.58 -47.26
C PHE A 84 -27.88 15.97 -48.63
N SER A 85 -29.10 16.08 -49.13
CA SER A 85 -29.49 15.74 -50.51
C SER A 85 -30.67 16.54 -50.97
N ASP A 86 -30.72 16.83 -52.27
CA ASP A 86 -31.87 17.48 -52.92
C ASP A 86 -32.96 16.49 -53.29
N VAL A 87 -32.68 15.16 -53.20
CA VAL A 87 -33.58 14.09 -53.61
C VAL A 87 -34.14 13.36 -52.41
N ALA A 88 -35.44 13.32 -52.26
CA ALA A 88 -36.18 12.58 -51.26
C ALA A 88 -36.23 11.06 -51.61
N ASP A 89 -35.15 10.33 -51.36
CA ASP A 89 -35.05 8.89 -51.60
C ASP A 89 -34.67 8.12 -50.33
N ALA A 90 -35.59 7.29 -49.87
CA ALA A 90 -35.38 6.46 -48.70
C ALA A 90 -34.15 5.51 -48.81
N LYS A 91 -33.84 5.03 -50.02
CA LYS A 91 -32.67 4.19 -50.24
C LYS A 91 -31.36 4.96 -50.06
N ARG A 92 -31.31 6.20 -50.52
CA ARG A 92 -30.14 7.10 -50.31
C ARG A 92 -29.95 7.45 -48.85
N MET A 93 -31.02 7.78 -48.15
CA MET A 93 -30.99 8.04 -46.71
C MET A 93 -30.44 6.85 -45.93
N MET A 94 -30.98 5.65 -46.21
CA MET A 94 -30.49 4.40 -45.58
C MET A 94 -29.03 4.11 -45.92
N THR A 95 -28.59 4.44 -47.11
CA THR A 95 -27.18 4.28 -47.51
C THR A 95 -26.26 5.26 -46.72
N ALA A 96 -26.62 6.51 -46.61
CA ALA A 96 -25.89 7.50 -45.85
C ALA A 96 -25.75 7.08 -44.37
N LEU A 97 -26.83 6.63 -43.72
CA LEU A 97 -26.80 6.16 -42.34
C LEU A 97 -25.97 4.87 -42.15
N ARG A 98 -26.08 3.92 -43.12
CA ARG A 98 -25.24 2.69 -43.10
C ARG A 98 -23.76 2.99 -43.31
N LEU A 99 -23.44 4.01 -44.07
CA LEU A 99 -22.08 4.55 -44.19
C LEU A 99 -21.64 5.32 -42.93
N GLY A 100 -22.55 5.49 -41.97
CA GLY A 100 -22.34 6.03 -40.63
C GLY A 100 -22.44 7.55 -40.56
N ALA A 101 -23.27 8.17 -41.36
CA ALA A 101 -23.73 9.52 -41.12
C ALA A 101 -24.45 9.59 -39.76
N SER A 102 -24.24 10.67 -39.02
CA SER A 102 -24.88 10.91 -37.74
C SER A 102 -26.33 11.38 -37.91
N ASP A 103 -26.63 12.02 -39.04
CA ASP A 103 -27.95 12.48 -39.42
C ASP A 103 -28.04 12.75 -40.92
N PHE A 104 -29.28 13.02 -41.42
CA PHE A 104 -29.56 13.27 -42.83
C PHE A 104 -30.64 14.31 -42.96
N PHE A 105 -30.45 15.33 -43.84
CA PHE A 105 -31.40 16.37 -44.13
C PHE A 105 -31.67 16.53 -45.63
N LEU A 106 -32.95 16.77 -45.95
CA LEU A 106 -33.37 17.12 -47.29
C LEU A 106 -33.28 18.64 -47.47
N ARG A 107 -33.00 19.08 -48.71
CA ARG A 107 -33.05 20.48 -49.11
C ARG A 107 -34.35 20.79 -49.86
N PRO A 108 -34.89 22.04 -49.68
CA PRO A 108 -34.46 23.06 -48.73
C PRO A 108 -34.70 22.63 -47.28
N VAL A 109 -33.81 23.02 -46.34
CA VAL A 109 -33.94 22.65 -44.92
C VAL A 109 -35.12 23.41 -44.32
N GLU A 110 -36.25 22.74 -44.18
CA GLU A 110 -37.49 23.31 -43.64
C GLU A 110 -37.40 23.55 -42.13
N ASP A 111 -36.92 22.54 -41.36
CA ASP A 111 -36.71 22.63 -39.90
C ASP A 111 -35.25 22.98 -39.58
N LYS A 112 -34.97 24.31 -39.57
CA LYS A 112 -33.67 24.85 -39.21
C LYS A 112 -33.28 24.52 -37.77
N ALA A 113 -34.26 24.44 -36.86
CA ALA A 113 -34.02 24.11 -35.46
C ALA A 113 -33.62 22.63 -35.30
N ALA A 114 -34.16 21.72 -36.07
CA ALA A 114 -33.72 20.32 -36.06
C ALA A 114 -32.28 20.16 -36.53
N LEU A 115 -31.87 20.91 -37.56
CA LEU A 115 -30.47 20.90 -38.03
C LEU A 115 -29.52 21.42 -36.92
N VAL A 116 -29.84 22.53 -36.30
CA VAL A 116 -29.02 23.10 -35.20
C VAL A 116 -28.89 22.08 -34.05
N ARG A 117 -29.99 21.44 -33.61
CA ARG A 117 -29.95 20.44 -32.57
C ARG A 117 -29.09 19.24 -32.98
N SER A 118 -29.12 18.83 -34.25
CA SER A 118 -28.28 17.72 -34.76
C SER A 118 -26.78 18.10 -34.72
N ILE A 119 -26.43 19.33 -35.12
CA ILE A 119 -25.06 19.85 -35.04
C ILE A 119 -24.60 19.90 -33.58
N GLU A 120 -25.40 20.47 -32.67
CA GLU A 120 -25.09 20.56 -31.24
C GLU A 120 -24.83 19.17 -30.65
N ARG A 121 -25.64 18.16 -30.98
CA ARG A 121 -25.47 16.78 -30.55
C ARG A 121 -24.14 16.21 -31.05
N CYS A 122 -23.78 16.43 -32.32
CA CYS A 122 -22.54 15.97 -32.92
C CYS A 122 -21.31 16.62 -32.28
N VAL A 123 -21.34 17.95 -32.09
CA VAL A 123 -20.28 18.71 -31.42
C VAL A 123 -20.06 18.20 -30.00
N ARG A 124 -21.13 18.10 -29.20
CA ARG A 124 -21.07 17.57 -27.83
C ARG A 124 -20.50 16.16 -27.77
N GLN A 125 -20.96 15.27 -28.63
CA GLN A 125 -20.45 13.90 -28.71
C GLN A 125 -18.95 13.87 -29.03
N ARG A 126 -18.48 14.74 -29.93
CA ARG A 126 -17.05 14.85 -30.29
C ARG A 126 -16.22 15.38 -29.14
N GLN A 127 -16.68 16.42 -28.44
CA GLN A 127 -16.02 17.01 -27.29
C GLN A 127 -15.88 16.00 -26.15
N LEU A 128 -16.97 15.35 -25.78
CA LEU A 128 -16.93 14.30 -24.73
C LEU A 128 -15.97 13.16 -25.08
N ARG A 129 -15.91 12.78 -26.35
CA ARG A 129 -14.98 11.73 -26.78
C ARG A 129 -13.52 12.16 -26.67
N ARG A 130 -13.20 13.43 -27.02
CA ARG A 130 -11.86 13.99 -26.83
C ARG A 130 -11.48 14.02 -25.36
N GLU A 131 -12.34 14.58 -24.51
CA GLU A 131 -12.13 14.63 -23.07
C GLU A 131 -11.91 13.25 -22.47
N LEU A 132 -12.68 12.26 -22.90
CA LEU A 132 -12.52 10.87 -22.45
C LEU A 132 -11.15 10.29 -22.85
N LEU A 133 -10.71 10.50 -24.08
CA LEU A 133 -9.41 10.01 -24.56
C LEU A 133 -8.25 10.69 -23.82
N GLU A 134 -8.32 12.01 -23.65
CA GLU A 134 -7.29 12.75 -22.88
C GLU A 134 -7.25 12.33 -21.41
N SER A 135 -8.43 12.17 -20.79
CA SER A 135 -8.51 11.70 -19.39
C SER A 135 -7.93 10.29 -19.24
N ARG A 136 -8.24 9.40 -20.19
CA ARG A 136 -7.70 8.04 -20.20
C ARG A 136 -6.16 8.05 -20.32
N GLN A 137 -5.61 8.84 -21.24
CA GLN A 137 -4.16 8.94 -21.41
C GLN A 137 -3.46 9.48 -20.15
N ARG A 138 -4.04 10.50 -19.51
CA ARG A 138 -3.52 11.04 -18.23
C ARG A 138 -3.56 9.99 -17.13
N LEU A 139 -4.66 9.24 -17.05
CA LEU A 139 -4.80 8.17 -16.05
C LEU A 139 -3.80 7.03 -16.28
N GLU A 140 -3.59 6.62 -17.54
CA GLU A 140 -2.61 5.59 -17.88
C GLU A 140 -1.19 6.05 -17.53
N ALA A 141 -0.81 7.29 -17.84
CA ALA A 141 0.49 7.85 -17.49
C ALA A 141 0.70 7.91 -15.96
N ALA A 142 -0.28 8.43 -15.21
CA ALA A 142 -0.22 8.49 -13.75
C ALA A 142 -0.13 7.09 -13.11
N ASN A 143 -0.83 6.09 -13.68
CA ASN A 143 -0.77 4.71 -13.19
C ASN A 143 0.61 4.07 -13.38
N ILE A 144 1.26 4.34 -14.53
CA ILE A 144 2.63 3.86 -14.79
C ILE A 144 3.61 4.49 -13.78
N GLU A 145 3.53 5.78 -13.55
CA GLU A 145 4.38 6.51 -12.60
C GLU A 145 4.17 5.98 -11.16
N LEU A 146 2.90 5.84 -10.74
CA LEU A 146 2.56 5.32 -9.41
C LEU A 146 3.11 3.91 -9.20
N ARG A 147 2.94 3.02 -10.18
CA ARG A 147 3.49 1.65 -10.10
C ARG A 147 5.01 1.64 -9.99
N GLY A 148 5.68 2.54 -10.70
CA GLY A 148 7.14 2.71 -10.59
C GLY A 148 7.57 3.12 -9.18
N THR A 149 6.88 4.11 -8.59
CA THR A 149 7.15 4.60 -7.24
C THR A 149 6.87 3.51 -6.18
N VAL A 150 5.74 2.80 -6.28
CA VAL A 150 5.42 1.69 -5.36
C VAL A 150 6.50 0.62 -5.41
N LYS A 151 6.92 0.20 -6.60
CA LYS A 151 7.97 -0.81 -6.75
C LYS A 151 9.31 -0.37 -6.14
N MET A 152 9.67 0.90 -6.27
CA MET A 152 10.87 1.45 -5.64
C MET A 152 10.78 1.39 -4.12
N LEU A 153 9.64 1.84 -3.53
CA LEU A 153 9.40 1.79 -2.10
C LEU A 153 9.44 0.35 -1.56
N GLU A 154 8.86 -0.61 -2.28
CA GLU A 154 8.92 -2.04 -1.92
C GLU A 154 10.36 -2.56 -1.88
N GLN A 155 11.19 -2.19 -2.84
CA GLN A 155 12.61 -2.57 -2.88
C GLN A 155 13.37 -1.98 -1.69
N ASP A 156 13.16 -0.71 -1.35
CA ASP A 156 13.78 -0.06 -0.21
C ASP A 156 13.37 -0.70 1.11
N GLN A 157 12.08 -1.03 1.26
CA GLN A 157 11.57 -1.75 2.44
C GLN A 157 12.16 -3.16 2.55
N GLN A 158 12.30 -3.89 1.46
CA GLN A 158 12.95 -5.21 1.45
C GLN A 158 14.42 -5.12 1.84
N ALA A 159 15.14 -4.10 1.38
CA ALA A 159 16.53 -3.88 1.78
C ALA A 159 16.63 -3.60 3.29
N GLY A 160 15.75 -2.76 3.84
CA GLY A 160 15.64 -2.50 5.28
C GLY A 160 15.37 -3.78 6.08
N ARG A 161 14.45 -4.64 5.61
CA ARG A 161 14.17 -5.94 6.22
C ARG A 161 15.41 -6.83 6.32
N GLN A 162 16.21 -6.89 5.26
CA GLN A 162 17.43 -7.69 5.27
C GLN A 162 18.44 -7.20 6.32
N VAL A 163 18.52 -5.89 6.54
CA VAL A 163 19.35 -5.30 7.60
C VAL A 163 18.81 -5.71 8.98
N GLN A 164 17.51 -5.57 9.22
CA GLN A 164 16.87 -5.90 10.49
C GLN A 164 17.04 -7.39 10.84
N LEU A 165 16.82 -8.29 9.88
CA LEU A 165 17.02 -9.74 10.08
C LEU A 165 18.48 -10.09 10.43
N ARG A 166 19.46 -9.39 9.88
CA ARG A 166 20.87 -9.58 10.21
C ARG A 166 21.26 -9.04 11.59
N MET A 167 20.43 -8.20 12.17
CA MET A 167 20.63 -7.67 13.53
C MET A 167 20.15 -8.65 14.62
N LEU A 168 19.27 -9.59 14.28
CA LEU A 168 18.82 -10.61 15.21
C LEU A 168 19.99 -11.53 15.62
N PRO A 169 19.98 -12.07 16.84
CA PRO A 169 21.02 -12.97 17.33
C PRO A 169 21.03 -14.30 16.54
N ALA A 170 22.07 -15.09 16.70
CA ALA A 170 22.08 -16.45 16.14
C ALA A 170 20.99 -17.30 16.81
N THR A 171 20.27 -18.09 16.01
CA THR A 171 19.20 -18.99 16.50
C THR A 171 19.34 -20.38 15.88
N PRO A 172 19.34 -21.48 16.68
CA PRO A 172 19.43 -21.47 18.12
C PRO A 172 20.84 -21.13 18.64
N LEU A 173 20.92 -20.48 19.81
CA LEU A 173 22.16 -20.32 20.57
C LEU A 173 22.17 -21.32 21.73
N VAL A 174 23.18 -22.17 21.78
CA VAL A 174 23.35 -23.20 22.84
C VAL A 174 24.47 -22.82 23.77
N LEU A 175 24.17 -22.74 25.07
CA LEU A 175 25.12 -22.35 26.13
C LEU A 175 25.00 -23.36 27.27
N GLY A 176 25.86 -24.39 27.29
CA GLY A 176 25.72 -25.50 28.21
C GLY A 176 24.38 -26.22 28.00
N ASP A 177 23.58 -26.30 29.05
CA ASP A 177 22.25 -26.92 29.04
C ASP A 177 21.15 -25.98 28.60
N TYR A 178 21.46 -24.68 28.36
CA TYR A 178 20.51 -23.67 27.96
C TYR A 178 20.47 -23.50 26.45
N VAL A 179 19.25 -23.37 25.91
CA VAL A 179 19.02 -23.14 24.50
C VAL A 179 18.14 -21.89 24.35
N PHE A 180 18.62 -20.94 23.56
CA PHE A 180 17.90 -19.72 23.20
C PHE A 180 17.49 -19.81 21.74
N SER A 181 16.22 -19.56 21.45
CA SER A 181 15.71 -19.50 20.09
C SER A 181 14.66 -18.43 19.94
N HIS A 182 14.51 -17.89 18.74
CA HIS A 182 13.50 -16.86 18.45
C HIS A 182 12.90 -17.04 17.07
N THR A 183 11.74 -16.43 16.89
CA THR A 183 11.05 -16.29 15.61
C THR A 183 10.49 -14.87 15.52
N VAL A 184 10.65 -14.22 14.38
CA VAL A 184 10.04 -12.89 14.11
C VAL A 184 9.30 -12.98 12.77
N ILE A 185 8.00 -12.69 12.81
CA ILE A 185 7.09 -12.70 11.66
C ILE A 185 6.56 -11.27 11.50
N PRO A 186 7.11 -10.47 10.59
CA PRO A 186 6.66 -9.11 10.38
C PRO A 186 5.30 -9.09 9.66
N SER A 187 4.41 -8.18 10.06
CA SER A 187 3.11 -7.94 9.41
C SER A 187 3.27 -7.30 8.02
N LEU A 188 4.31 -6.48 7.87
CA LEU A 188 4.72 -5.83 6.62
C LEU A 188 6.17 -6.21 6.27
N TYR A 189 6.91 -5.28 5.68
CA TYR A 189 8.32 -5.49 5.34
C TYR A 189 9.25 -5.36 6.55
N LEU A 190 8.99 -4.38 7.41
CA LEU A 190 9.78 -4.04 8.59
C LEU A 190 8.93 -4.23 9.84
N SER A 191 9.52 -4.84 10.88
CA SER A 191 8.88 -5.12 12.15
C SER A 191 9.18 -4.04 13.19
N GLY A 192 8.16 -3.68 13.98
CA GLY A 192 8.31 -2.95 15.24
C GLY A 192 8.79 -3.86 16.37
N ASP A 193 8.60 -5.16 16.22
CA ASP A 193 9.03 -6.17 17.18
C ASP A 193 10.50 -6.50 17.01
N PHE A 194 11.18 -6.66 18.13
CA PHE A 194 12.57 -7.03 18.16
C PHE A 194 12.94 -7.82 19.43
N THR A 195 13.78 -8.82 19.27
CA THR A 195 14.35 -9.56 20.40
C THR A 195 15.85 -9.74 20.23
N ASP A 196 16.55 -9.77 21.34
CA ASP A 196 17.98 -10.06 21.35
C ASP A 196 18.38 -10.81 22.64
N TYR A 197 19.46 -11.56 22.56
CA TYR A 197 20.08 -12.23 23.69
C TYR A 197 21.58 -12.41 23.44
N PHE A 198 22.36 -12.23 24.49
CA PHE A 198 23.81 -12.36 24.42
C PHE A 198 24.44 -12.59 25.80
N THR A 199 25.63 -13.16 25.80
CA THR A 199 26.39 -13.44 27.02
C THR A 199 27.05 -12.18 27.59
N LEU A 200 27.10 -12.11 28.93
CA LEU A 200 27.89 -11.17 29.71
C LEU A 200 28.86 -11.97 30.60
N GLY A 201 30.10 -12.08 30.16
CA GLY A 201 31.06 -13.01 30.76
C GLY A 201 30.65 -14.45 30.55
N ASP A 202 31.04 -15.33 31.50
CA ASP A 202 30.83 -16.78 31.38
C ASP A 202 29.50 -17.24 31.96
N ASN A 203 28.92 -16.50 32.92
CA ASN A 203 27.79 -16.99 33.72
C ASN A 203 26.46 -16.27 33.39
N PHE A 204 26.49 -15.09 32.83
CA PHE A 204 25.27 -14.32 32.63
C PHE A 204 24.84 -14.25 31.15
N VAL A 205 23.54 -14.34 30.94
CA VAL A 205 22.92 -14.01 29.65
C VAL A 205 21.84 -12.95 29.86
N THR A 206 21.99 -11.83 29.18
CA THR A 206 20.88 -10.86 29.11
C THR A 206 20.06 -11.11 27.86
N PHE A 207 18.77 -10.92 27.98
CA PHE A 207 17.83 -10.97 26.86
C PHE A 207 16.80 -9.88 26.98
N PHE A 208 16.22 -9.48 25.87
CA PHE A 208 15.08 -8.59 25.87
C PHE A 208 14.16 -8.85 24.70
N MET A 209 12.91 -8.50 24.88
CA MET A 209 11.92 -8.36 23.84
C MET A 209 11.34 -6.95 23.90
N ALA A 210 11.21 -6.31 22.76
CA ALA A 210 10.63 -4.99 22.61
C ALA A 210 9.61 -5.01 21.47
N ASP A 211 8.46 -4.42 21.71
CA ASP A 211 7.42 -4.16 20.74
C ASP A 211 7.20 -2.65 20.68
N VAL A 212 7.59 -2.05 19.56
CA VAL A 212 7.56 -0.60 19.34
C VAL A 212 6.26 -0.20 18.68
N SER A 213 5.57 0.78 19.29
CA SER A 213 4.28 1.29 18.85
C SER A 213 4.19 1.59 17.36
N GLY A 214 3.15 0.99 16.69
CA GLY A 214 2.90 1.11 15.25
C GLY A 214 3.90 0.31 14.42
N HIS A 215 3.82 0.40 13.10
CA HIS A 215 4.56 -0.43 12.15
C HIS A 215 5.41 0.39 11.18
N GLY A 216 6.24 -0.30 10.41
CA GLY A 216 7.04 0.27 9.32
C GLY A 216 8.37 0.88 9.77
N SER A 217 8.93 1.76 8.94
CA SER A 217 10.32 2.22 9.07
C SER A 217 10.61 2.92 10.40
N SER A 218 9.70 3.74 10.92
CA SER A 218 9.95 4.49 12.17
C SER A 218 10.04 3.57 13.39
N SER A 219 9.20 2.52 13.46
CA SER A 219 9.26 1.52 14.53
C SER A 219 10.51 0.65 14.40
N ALA A 220 10.84 0.22 13.17
CA ALA A 220 12.08 -0.52 12.91
C ALA A 220 13.34 0.27 13.28
N PHE A 221 13.39 1.60 13.06
CA PHE A 221 14.53 2.41 13.50
C PHE A 221 14.63 2.51 15.02
N ALA A 222 13.51 2.55 15.74
CA ALA A 222 13.52 2.51 17.20
C ALA A 222 14.09 1.17 17.73
N THR A 223 13.78 0.04 17.07
CA THR A 223 14.40 -1.27 17.44
C THR A 223 15.92 -1.26 17.24
N VAL A 224 16.42 -0.60 16.17
CA VAL A 224 17.87 -0.42 15.93
C VAL A 224 18.51 0.38 17.06
N LEU A 225 17.86 1.47 17.52
CA LEU A 225 18.35 2.28 18.64
C LEU A 225 18.40 1.48 19.93
N LEU A 226 17.36 0.73 20.25
CA LEU A 226 17.33 -0.14 21.43
C LEU A 226 18.46 -1.18 21.36
N LYS A 227 18.64 -1.88 20.25
CA LYS A 227 19.76 -2.81 20.09
C LYS A 227 21.12 -2.13 20.31
N ASN A 228 21.30 -0.94 19.75
CA ASN A 228 22.54 -0.18 19.92
C ASN A 228 22.77 0.25 21.38
N LEU A 229 21.70 0.62 22.10
CA LEU A 229 21.76 0.90 23.53
C LEU A 229 22.34 -0.31 24.32
N PHE A 230 21.79 -1.53 24.09
CA PHE A 230 22.28 -2.72 24.74
C PHE A 230 23.72 -3.04 24.35
N ALA A 231 24.09 -2.89 23.08
CA ALA A 231 25.47 -3.10 22.63
C ALA A 231 26.45 -2.11 23.28
N ARG A 232 26.07 -0.83 23.45
CA ARG A 232 26.87 0.17 24.16
C ARG A 232 27.04 -0.20 25.63
N LYS A 233 25.95 -0.53 26.34
CA LYS A 233 26.01 -0.89 27.76
C LYS A 233 26.79 -2.17 28.01
N ARG A 234 26.72 -3.16 27.08
CA ARG A 234 27.60 -4.33 27.11
C ARG A 234 29.08 -3.93 26.99
N SER A 235 29.41 -2.99 26.11
CA SER A 235 30.77 -2.49 25.95
C SER A 235 31.23 -1.67 27.17
N ASP A 236 30.33 -0.92 27.81
CA ASP A 236 30.62 -0.12 28.98
C ASP A 236 30.94 -1.01 30.19
N LEU A 237 30.22 -2.10 30.38
CA LEU A 237 30.57 -3.12 31.40
C LEU A 237 32.00 -3.62 31.23
N LEU A 238 32.44 -3.88 30.00
CA LEU A 238 33.77 -4.43 29.72
C LEU A 238 34.91 -3.39 29.82
N ARG A 239 34.62 -2.09 29.61
CA ARG A 239 35.64 -1.05 29.42
C ARG A 239 35.62 0.05 30.46
N ARG A 240 34.46 0.30 31.09
CA ARG A 240 34.23 1.46 31.95
C ARG A 240 33.76 1.12 33.38
N ASP A 241 33.64 -0.15 33.68
CA ASP A 241 33.10 -0.65 34.96
C ASP A 241 31.68 -0.11 35.26
N ASP A 242 30.85 0.06 34.17
CA ASP A 242 29.44 0.44 34.28
C ASP A 242 28.60 -0.84 34.24
N ASP A 243 27.99 -1.19 35.35
CA ASP A 243 27.22 -2.43 35.57
C ASP A 243 25.73 -2.32 35.25
N ALA A 244 25.27 -1.19 34.67
CA ALA A 244 23.86 -0.93 34.37
C ALA A 244 23.19 -2.08 33.55
N ILE A 245 23.95 -2.73 32.68
CA ILE A 245 23.44 -3.84 31.87
C ILE A 245 23.11 -5.11 32.69
N LEU A 246 23.64 -5.19 33.92
CA LEU A 246 23.32 -6.28 34.84
C LEU A 246 22.03 -6.04 35.66
N SER A 247 21.37 -4.89 35.48
CA SER A 247 20.08 -4.57 36.08
C SER A 247 19.00 -4.36 35.05
N PRO A 248 17.99 -5.26 34.95
CA PRO A 248 16.83 -5.10 34.07
C PRO A 248 16.14 -3.74 34.24
N VAL A 249 15.99 -3.25 35.47
CA VAL A 249 15.36 -1.97 35.78
C VAL A 249 16.20 -0.77 35.27
N ALA A 250 17.53 -0.82 35.50
CA ALA A 250 18.40 0.24 34.97
C ALA A 250 18.34 0.30 33.43
N MET A 251 18.31 -0.86 32.79
CA MET A 251 18.20 -0.94 31.33
C MET A 251 16.86 -0.43 30.80
N LEU A 252 15.73 -0.70 31.48
CA LEU A 252 14.44 -0.09 31.14
C LEU A 252 14.48 1.45 31.27
N GLY A 253 15.11 1.97 32.35
CA GLY A 253 15.32 3.41 32.54
C GLY A 253 16.14 4.03 31.39
N HIS A 254 17.22 3.37 30.96
CA HIS A 254 17.99 3.79 29.79
C HIS A 254 17.21 3.73 28.50
N ALA A 255 16.42 2.67 28.27
CA ALA A 255 15.55 2.52 27.09
C ALA A 255 14.47 3.61 27.06
N ASN A 256 13.85 3.91 28.22
CA ASN A 256 12.87 4.98 28.36
C ASN A 256 13.46 6.33 27.93
N LYS A 257 14.62 6.67 28.46
CA LYS A 257 15.31 7.92 28.11
C LYS A 257 15.68 7.97 26.62
N GLU A 258 16.23 6.90 26.07
CA GLU A 258 16.63 6.83 24.65
C GLU A 258 15.44 7.09 23.71
N LEU A 259 14.25 6.50 23.99
CA LEU A 259 13.04 6.72 23.19
C LEU A 259 12.45 8.11 23.37
N LEU A 260 12.47 8.68 24.58
CA LEU A 260 12.03 10.06 24.82
C LEU A 260 12.93 11.05 24.09
N ASP A 261 14.25 10.88 24.16
CA ASP A 261 15.24 11.75 23.52
C ASP A 261 15.15 11.69 21.97
N LEU A 262 14.65 10.58 21.40
CA LEU A 262 14.42 10.45 19.97
C LEU A 262 13.37 11.44 19.43
N GLY A 263 12.40 11.83 20.25
CA GLY A 263 11.42 12.89 19.94
C GLY A 263 10.44 12.60 18.80
N VAL A 264 10.30 11.33 18.38
CA VAL A 264 9.38 10.92 17.29
C VAL A 264 8.04 10.39 17.78
N GLY A 265 7.76 10.50 19.08
CA GLY A 265 6.50 10.04 19.67
C GLY A 265 6.33 8.51 19.65
N LYS A 266 7.43 7.75 19.60
CA LYS A 266 7.41 6.29 19.70
C LYS A 266 7.61 5.87 21.14
N PHE A 267 6.87 4.83 21.53
CA PHE A 267 7.03 4.13 22.80
C PHE A 267 7.17 2.64 22.51
N ALA A 268 7.63 1.88 23.48
CA ALA A 268 7.72 0.44 23.34
C ALA A 268 7.28 -0.28 24.60
N THR A 269 6.62 -1.41 24.45
CA THR A 269 6.49 -2.37 25.52
C THR A 269 7.75 -3.23 25.56
N MET A 270 8.25 -3.58 26.75
CA MET A 270 9.50 -4.32 26.86
C MET A 270 9.49 -5.33 28.01
N VAL A 271 10.20 -6.43 27.79
CA VAL A 271 10.67 -7.31 28.85
C VAL A 271 12.18 -7.41 28.75
N ILE A 272 12.85 -7.23 29.87
CA ILE A 272 14.31 -7.42 29.99
C ILE A 272 14.57 -8.47 31.06
N GLY A 273 15.41 -9.44 30.76
CA GLY A 273 15.84 -10.46 31.71
C GLY A 273 17.35 -10.62 31.75
N LEU A 274 17.85 -10.96 32.92
CA LEU A 274 19.22 -11.38 33.18
C LEU A 274 19.19 -12.77 33.81
N LEU A 275 19.65 -13.75 33.07
CA LEU A 275 19.80 -15.14 33.53
C LEU A 275 21.19 -15.35 34.10
N ASP A 276 21.29 -15.82 35.35
CA ASP A 276 22.48 -16.36 35.93
C ASP A 276 22.47 -17.90 35.71
N MET A 277 23.37 -18.36 34.84
CA MET A 277 23.46 -19.79 34.50
C MET A 277 24.15 -20.61 35.59
N GLN A 278 24.94 -20.00 36.46
CA GLN A 278 25.61 -20.66 37.56
C GLN A 278 24.63 -20.98 38.70
N ASP A 279 23.87 -19.94 39.12
CA ASP A 279 22.92 -20.06 40.24
C ASP A 279 21.52 -20.47 39.77
N ASN A 280 21.31 -20.62 38.45
CA ASN A 280 20.02 -20.90 37.80
C ASN A 280 18.91 -19.96 38.26
N THR A 281 19.21 -18.67 38.34
CA THR A 281 18.27 -17.61 38.73
C THR A 281 17.97 -16.66 37.59
N LEU A 282 16.76 -16.10 37.59
CA LEU A 282 16.33 -15.09 36.62
C LEU A 282 15.95 -13.81 37.34
N ARG A 283 16.60 -12.71 37.01
CA ARG A 283 16.13 -11.36 37.32
C ARG A 283 15.46 -10.77 36.07
N TYR A 284 14.29 -10.18 36.23
CA TYR A 284 13.58 -9.58 35.09
C TYR A 284 12.78 -8.35 35.50
N ALA A 285 12.45 -7.53 34.52
CA ALA A 285 11.53 -6.41 34.65
C ALA A 285 10.65 -6.27 33.39
N VAL A 286 9.43 -5.78 33.60
CA VAL A 286 8.40 -5.64 32.54
C VAL A 286 7.96 -4.19 32.42
N ALA A 287 7.91 -3.68 31.24
CA ALA A 287 7.43 -2.34 30.89
C ALA A 287 6.23 -2.42 29.96
N GLY A 288 5.02 -2.62 30.51
CA GLY A 288 3.75 -2.62 29.78
C GLY A 288 3.59 -3.75 28.76
N HIS A 289 4.40 -4.79 28.80
CA HIS A 289 4.43 -5.85 27.79
C HIS A 289 3.33 -6.89 27.99
N LEU A 290 2.65 -7.23 26.90
CA LEU A 290 1.58 -8.26 26.84
C LEU A 290 1.78 -9.14 25.59
N PRO A 291 1.45 -10.45 25.69
CA PRO A 291 1.21 -11.18 26.92
C PRO A 291 2.43 -11.23 27.82
N GLN A 292 2.23 -11.36 29.13
CA GLN A 292 3.35 -11.50 30.04
C GLN A 292 4.14 -12.78 29.77
N PRO A 293 5.46 -12.85 30.07
CA PRO A 293 6.25 -14.05 29.86
C PRO A 293 5.67 -15.27 30.54
N VAL A 294 5.75 -16.41 29.91
CA VAL A 294 5.25 -17.69 30.44
C VAL A 294 6.40 -18.60 30.81
N LEU A 295 6.45 -19.04 32.06
CA LEU A 295 7.36 -20.06 32.53
C LEU A 295 6.63 -21.41 32.59
N VAL A 296 7.17 -22.40 31.88
CA VAL A 296 6.71 -23.80 31.86
C VAL A 296 7.70 -24.66 32.60
N SER A 297 7.20 -25.52 33.44
CA SER A 297 8.01 -26.51 34.20
C SER A 297 7.19 -27.77 34.49
N SER A 298 7.73 -28.68 35.26
CA SER A 298 7.01 -29.85 35.76
C SER A 298 5.82 -29.52 36.66
N GLU A 299 5.74 -28.28 37.17
CA GLU A 299 4.63 -27.79 37.98
C GLU A 299 3.48 -27.17 37.13
N GLY A 300 3.66 -27.10 35.82
CA GLY A 300 2.72 -26.50 34.87
C GLY A 300 3.22 -25.17 34.27
N ALA A 301 2.32 -24.45 33.59
CA ALA A 301 2.58 -23.16 32.97
C ALA A 301 2.06 -22.00 33.84
N ARG A 302 2.84 -20.94 33.97
CA ARG A 302 2.43 -19.73 34.71
C ARG A 302 3.00 -18.47 34.09
N TYR A 303 2.27 -17.38 34.21
CA TYR A 303 2.78 -16.06 33.85
C TYR A 303 3.80 -15.56 34.87
N LEU A 304 4.90 -14.99 34.37
CA LEU A 304 5.83 -14.17 35.16
C LEU A 304 5.30 -12.74 35.18
N ARG A 305 4.63 -12.38 36.26
CA ARG A 305 4.00 -11.06 36.38
C ARG A 305 5.03 -9.98 36.58
N GLY A 306 4.78 -8.81 35.98
CA GLY A 306 5.52 -7.59 36.18
C GLY A 306 4.68 -6.40 35.80
N GLU A 307 4.89 -5.29 36.50
CA GLU A 307 4.14 -4.03 36.29
C GLU A 307 5.10 -2.92 35.88
N GLY A 308 4.63 -2.00 35.06
CA GLY A 308 5.37 -0.83 34.62
C GLY A 308 4.75 -0.24 33.36
N SER A 309 4.88 1.06 33.18
CA SER A 309 4.47 1.73 31.95
C SER A 309 5.43 1.40 30.81
N ALA A 310 4.93 1.40 29.57
CA ALA A 310 5.78 1.27 28.40
C ALA A 310 6.88 2.35 28.39
N VAL A 311 8.06 2.00 27.86
CA VAL A 311 9.19 2.93 27.76
C VAL A 311 8.93 3.97 26.67
N GLY A 312 9.37 5.20 26.86
CA GLY A 312 9.19 6.31 25.91
C GLY A 312 7.89 7.10 26.09
N ILE A 313 7.13 6.88 27.20
CA ILE A 313 5.88 7.60 27.48
C ILE A 313 6.09 8.69 28.54
N MET A 314 6.72 8.36 29.66
CA MET A 314 6.86 9.26 30.82
C MET A 314 8.33 9.36 31.27
N GLU A 315 8.80 10.58 31.58
CA GLU A 315 10.18 10.79 32.03
C GLU A 315 10.45 10.06 33.35
N ASP A 316 9.51 10.14 34.30
CA ASP A 316 9.64 9.58 35.67
C ASP A 316 9.03 8.15 35.76
N ALA A 317 9.13 7.36 34.70
CA ALA A 317 8.62 5.97 34.72
C ALA A 317 9.41 5.14 35.74
N LEU A 318 8.68 4.42 36.61
CA LEU A 318 9.25 3.50 37.59
C LEU A 318 9.02 2.05 37.11
N TYR A 319 10.04 1.23 37.32
CA TYR A 319 10.03 -0.19 36.98
C TYR A 319 10.39 -1.01 38.21
N GLU A 320 9.88 -2.22 38.29
CA GLU A 320 10.12 -3.14 39.40
C GLU A 320 10.94 -4.34 38.91
N GLU A 321 11.98 -4.73 39.66
CA GLU A 321 12.75 -5.92 39.40
C GLU A 321 12.19 -7.12 40.19
N HIS A 322 11.99 -8.20 39.48
CA HIS A 322 11.60 -9.48 40.03
C HIS A 322 12.75 -10.46 39.93
N MET A 323 12.90 -11.32 40.94
CA MET A 323 13.90 -12.39 40.97
C MET A 323 13.21 -13.70 41.29
N ILE A 324 13.54 -14.75 40.52
CA ILE A 324 13.03 -16.10 40.71
C ILE A 324 14.15 -17.11 40.55
N ASP A 325 14.06 -18.18 41.33
CA ASP A 325 14.81 -19.39 41.10
C ASP A 325 14.14 -20.19 39.99
N LEU A 326 14.93 -20.65 39.02
CA LEU A 326 14.40 -21.41 37.89
C LEU A 326 14.44 -22.91 38.21
N PRO A 327 13.46 -23.70 37.76
CA PRO A 327 13.53 -25.19 37.86
C PRO A 327 14.71 -25.74 37.09
N ASP A 328 15.09 -26.99 37.43
CA ASP A 328 16.20 -27.70 36.72
C ASP A 328 15.89 -27.91 35.23
N SER A 329 14.63 -28.14 34.91
CA SER A 329 14.10 -28.18 33.55
C SER A 329 12.96 -27.20 33.41
N PHE A 330 13.06 -26.30 32.42
CA PHE A 330 12.05 -25.30 32.16
C PHE A 330 12.08 -24.80 30.71
N MET A 331 10.99 -24.17 30.28
CA MET A 331 10.91 -23.30 29.13
C MET A 331 10.32 -21.94 29.53
N LEU A 332 11.04 -20.87 29.28
CA LEU A 332 10.55 -19.50 29.37
C LEU A 332 10.23 -19.02 27.96
N ALA A 333 9.00 -18.56 27.75
CA ALA A 333 8.52 -18.05 26.47
C ALA A 333 8.02 -16.62 26.59
N LEU A 334 8.48 -15.75 25.70
CA LEU A 334 8.04 -14.37 25.55
C LEU A 334 7.43 -14.21 24.16
N PHE A 335 6.34 -13.42 24.06
CA PHE A 335 5.70 -13.11 22.79
C PHE A 335 5.32 -11.63 22.76
N SER A 336 5.35 -11.04 21.58
CA SER A 336 4.70 -9.72 21.37
C SER A 336 3.17 -9.87 21.27
N ASP A 337 2.47 -8.76 21.32
CA ASP A 337 1.00 -8.72 21.34
C ASP A 337 0.35 -9.24 20.06
N GLY A 338 1.03 -9.19 18.92
CA GLY A 338 0.57 -9.77 17.66
C GLY A 338 0.18 -11.24 17.74
N ILE A 339 0.74 -12.01 18.71
CA ILE A 339 0.27 -13.38 18.95
C ILE A 339 -1.19 -13.41 19.35
N LEU A 340 -1.65 -12.42 20.11
CA LEU A 340 -3.03 -12.33 20.57
C LEU A 340 -4.02 -12.10 19.42
N GLU A 341 -3.56 -11.50 18.31
CA GLU A 341 -4.41 -11.24 17.16
C GLU A 341 -4.77 -12.50 16.37
N ILE A 342 -3.93 -13.53 16.44
CA ILE A 342 -4.16 -14.81 15.74
C ILE A 342 -4.86 -15.86 16.61
N LEU A 343 -4.98 -15.63 17.93
CA LEU A 343 -5.66 -16.56 18.83
C LEU A 343 -7.18 -16.56 18.62
N PRO A 344 -7.86 -17.75 18.67
CA PRO A 344 -9.29 -17.90 18.41
C PRO A 344 -10.24 -17.13 19.33
N PRO A 345 -9.98 -16.99 20.67
CA PRO A 345 -10.88 -16.24 21.56
C PRO A 345 -10.98 -14.77 21.22
N LYS A 346 -12.13 -14.12 21.53
CA LYS A 346 -12.41 -12.74 21.13
C LYS A 346 -11.99 -11.69 22.17
N ASN A 347 -12.03 -12.03 23.46
CA ASN A 347 -11.65 -11.09 24.51
C ASN A 347 -10.30 -11.44 25.13
N LEU A 348 -9.61 -10.45 25.67
CA LEU A 348 -8.26 -10.58 26.19
C LEU A 348 -8.14 -11.64 27.28
N ILE A 349 -9.06 -11.68 28.24
CA ILE A 349 -9.03 -12.64 29.35
C ILE A 349 -9.14 -14.09 28.86
N GLU A 350 -9.99 -14.33 27.87
CA GLU A 350 -10.13 -15.66 27.26
C GLU A 350 -8.91 -16.00 26.42
N LYS A 351 -8.30 -15.03 25.74
CA LYS A 351 -7.04 -15.20 24.98
C LYS A 351 -5.89 -15.58 25.91
N GLU A 352 -5.72 -14.86 27.03
CA GLU A 352 -4.68 -15.16 28.03
C GLU A 352 -4.85 -16.57 28.65
N LYS A 353 -6.10 -16.95 28.96
CA LYS A 353 -6.38 -18.29 29.47
C LYS A 353 -6.07 -19.36 28.41
N TYR A 354 -6.61 -19.18 27.20
CA TYR A 354 -6.36 -20.08 26.09
C TYR A 354 -4.85 -20.24 25.82
N PHE A 355 -4.11 -19.14 25.92
CA PHE A 355 -2.66 -19.13 25.72
C PHE A 355 -1.96 -20.02 26.76
N LEU A 356 -2.28 -19.89 28.05
CA LEU A 356 -1.76 -20.79 29.07
C LEU A 356 -2.17 -22.24 28.86
N ASP A 357 -3.44 -22.53 28.51
CA ASP A 357 -3.93 -23.89 28.24
C ASP A 357 -3.14 -24.57 27.11
N VAL A 358 -2.69 -23.79 26.09
CA VAL A 358 -1.83 -24.31 25.03
C VAL A 358 -0.46 -24.73 25.57
N PHE A 359 0.12 -23.94 26.47
CA PHE A 359 1.42 -24.29 27.11
C PHE A 359 1.33 -25.53 28.00
N GLU A 360 0.24 -25.66 28.76
CA GLU A 360 0.04 -26.86 29.62
C GLU A 360 -0.12 -28.15 28.83
N GLN A 361 -0.61 -28.04 27.58
CA GLN A 361 -0.80 -29.21 26.68
C GLN A 361 0.40 -29.48 25.80
N THR A 362 1.43 -28.65 25.85
CA THR A 362 2.61 -28.75 24.98
C THR A 362 3.75 -29.39 25.80
N SER A 363 4.54 -30.29 25.18
CA SER A 363 5.81 -30.68 25.72
C SER A 363 6.77 -29.49 25.76
N ASP A 364 7.88 -29.60 26.52
CA ASP A 364 8.89 -28.52 26.70
C ASP A 364 9.66 -28.19 25.39
N SER A 365 9.00 -28.32 24.23
CA SER A 365 9.58 -28.08 22.90
C SER A 365 9.05 -26.76 22.29
N PRO A 366 9.93 -25.77 22.03
CA PRO A 366 9.56 -24.58 21.29
C PRO A 366 8.93 -24.85 19.92
N GLU A 367 9.40 -25.89 19.21
CA GLU A 367 8.91 -26.26 17.88
C GLU A 367 7.46 -26.77 17.92
N GLU A 368 7.11 -27.56 18.93
CA GLU A 368 5.72 -28.00 19.11
C GLU A 368 4.81 -26.85 19.45
N LEU A 369 5.27 -25.91 20.28
CA LEU A 369 4.51 -24.71 20.64
C LEU A 369 4.27 -23.83 19.43
N VAL A 370 5.27 -23.57 18.60
CA VAL A 370 5.16 -22.82 17.34
C VAL A 370 4.09 -23.43 16.44
N THR A 371 4.10 -24.77 16.31
CA THR A 371 3.10 -25.48 15.48
C THR A 371 1.69 -25.41 16.06
N ARG A 372 1.54 -25.57 17.39
CA ARG A 372 0.22 -25.52 18.06
C ARG A 372 -0.40 -24.12 18.03
N LEU A 373 0.41 -23.08 18.17
CA LEU A 373 -0.02 -21.69 18.02
C LEU A 373 -0.27 -21.32 16.55
N GLY A 374 0.11 -22.19 15.60
CA GLY A 374 -0.09 -21.98 14.17
C GLY A 374 0.89 -21.01 13.54
N LEU A 375 1.98 -20.64 14.22
CA LEU A 375 2.96 -19.67 13.74
C LEU A 375 3.71 -20.15 12.48
N ASP A 376 3.83 -21.45 12.29
CA ASP A 376 4.41 -22.09 11.10
C ASP A 376 3.55 -21.93 9.83
N ARG A 377 2.29 -21.50 9.98
CA ARG A 377 1.31 -21.35 8.89
C ARG A 377 0.92 -19.91 8.61
N VAL A 378 1.43 -18.97 9.38
CA VAL A 378 1.14 -17.55 9.21
C VAL A 378 2.00 -17.00 8.07
N GLU A 379 1.41 -16.83 6.88
CA GLU A 379 2.08 -16.16 5.76
C GLU A 379 2.03 -14.64 5.88
N THR A 380 0.93 -14.11 6.43
CA THR A 380 0.71 -12.69 6.70
C THR A 380 0.04 -12.54 8.06
N ALA A 381 0.74 -11.93 9.02
CA ALA A 381 0.18 -11.61 10.33
C ALA A 381 -0.57 -10.28 10.30
N PRO A 382 -1.67 -10.13 11.08
CA PRO A 382 -2.37 -8.84 11.23
C PRO A 382 -1.49 -7.77 11.87
N ASP A 383 -0.63 -8.17 12.82
CA ASP A 383 0.40 -7.36 13.46
C ASP A 383 1.71 -8.13 13.50
N ASP A 384 2.81 -7.46 13.84
CA ASP A 384 4.11 -8.08 13.99
C ASP A 384 4.07 -9.13 15.11
N ILE A 385 4.71 -10.30 14.92
CA ILE A 385 4.79 -11.35 15.91
C ILE A 385 6.25 -11.68 16.17
N ALA A 386 6.69 -11.47 17.39
CA ALA A 386 7.97 -11.96 17.87
C ALA A 386 7.76 -13.03 18.96
N ALA A 387 8.59 -14.06 18.93
CA ALA A 387 8.65 -15.08 19.97
C ALA A 387 10.10 -15.31 20.38
N LEU A 388 10.36 -15.39 21.66
CA LEU A 388 11.65 -15.77 22.25
C LEU A 388 11.44 -16.92 23.19
N PHE A 389 12.25 -17.96 23.05
CA PHE A 389 12.25 -19.14 23.89
C PHE A 389 13.61 -19.34 24.55
N ILE A 390 13.60 -19.57 25.84
CA ILE A 390 14.77 -19.92 26.61
C ILE A 390 14.43 -21.24 27.34
N SER A 391 15.12 -22.29 27.03
CA SER A 391 14.90 -23.61 27.65
C SER A 391 16.16 -24.16 28.28
N LYS A 392 15.98 -24.92 29.37
CA LYS A 392 17.02 -25.72 29.99
C LYS A 392 16.48 -27.16 30.07
N ARG A 393 17.26 -28.08 29.55
CA ARG A 393 16.95 -29.55 29.69
C ARG A 393 17.72 -30.06 30.86
N GLY A 394 17.02 -30.69 31.80
CA GLY A 394 17.61 -31.40 32.94
C GLY A 394 18.30 -32.69 32.55
#